data_a7b60b7c34a47e224315852090474841
#
_entry.id   a7b60b7c34a47e224315852090474841
#
_cell.length_a   1.000
_cell.length_b   1.000
_cell.length_c   1.000
_cell.angle_alpha   90.00
_cell.angle_beta   90.00
_cell.angle_gamma   90.00
#
_symmetry.space_group_name_H-M   'P 1'
#
loop_
_entity.id
_entity.type
_entity.pdbx_description
1 polymer ?
#
loop_
_entity_poly.entity_id
_entity_poly.type
_entity_poly.pdbx_seq_one_letter_code
_entity_poly.pdbx_strand_id
1 'polypeptide(L)'
;MIEVRDLSKSFGAHLILERVNFRIETGESVVIIGRSGGGKSVLIKHLIGLLKPDTGQVLIDGEDIVPMNERELLRVRRKFGMLFQGAALFDSMTVAENVAFAFRRAHTLPEAEIREKVAHVLEMVDLPGTEEKDPSELSGGMRKRVGLARAIIYEPQIVLYDEPTTGLDPIVADSIDQLILRVRDRLDVTTVVVTHDMRSARLLGQRILMLHDRRIYAMGTADEIFGSKDPIVRRFIDGVSDPKEHLFQP
;
A
#
# COMPACT_ATOMS: atom_id res chain seq x y z
N MET A 1 -12.47 -4.71 -7.99
CA MET A 1 -13.20 -4.69 -6.69
C MET A 1 -12.49 -5.60 -5.69
N ILE A 2 -12.31 -5.15 -4.44
CA ILE A 2 -11.73 -5.92 -3.32
C ILE A 2 -12.82 -6.09 -2.26
N GLU A 3 -13.00 -7.30 -1.74
CA GLU A 3 -13.91 -7.54 -0.62
C GLU A 3 -13.24 -8.47 0.41
N VAL A 4 -13.30 -8.10 1.68
CA VAL A 4 -12.78 -8.86 2.81
C VAL A 4 -13.95 -9.23 3.72
N ARG A 5 -14.08 -10.54 4.01
CA ARG A 5 -15.17 -11.09 4.81
C ARG A 5 -14.63 -11.87 6.00
N ASP A 6 -14.98 -11.45 7.21
CA ASP A 6 -14.67 -12.09 8.50
C ASP A 6 -13.20 -12.52 8.67
N LEU A 7 -12.28 -11.73 8.09
CA LEU A 7 -10.86 -12.04 8.07
C LEU A 7 -10.27 -11.95 9.47
N SER A 8 -9.68 -13.06 9.94
CA SER A 8 -8.92 -13.08 11.19
C SER A 8 -7.52 -13.65 10.97
N LYS A 9 -6.55 -13.11 11.72
CA LYS A 9 -5.15 -13.51 11.65
C LYS A 9 -4.44 -13.42 12.99
N SER A 10 -3.76 -14.51 13.34
CA SER A 10 -2.87 -14.59 14.50
C SER A 10 -1.46 -14.99 14.09
N PHE A 11 -0.48 -14.62 14.89
CA PHE A 11 0.88 -15.14 14.83
C PHE A 11 1.22 -15.75 16.20
N GLY A 12 1.25 -17.07 16.27
CA GLY A 12 1.31 -17.79 17.53
C GLY A 12 0.10 -17.46 18.40
N ALA A 13 0.32 -17.02 19.63
CA ALA A 13 -0.75 -16.62 20.56
C ALA A 13 -1.27 -15.17 20.33
N HIS A 14 -0.65 -14.41 19.45
CA HIS A 14 -0.99 -12.99 19.25
C HIS A 14 -2.00 -12.83 18.13
N LEU A 15 -3.25 -12.50 18.48
CA LEU A 15 -4.30 -12.11 17.54
C LEU A 15 -4.00 -10.70 17.00
N ILE A 16 -3.89 -10.56 15.68
CA ILE A 16 -3.56 -9.29 15.00
C ILE A 16 -4.77 -8.68 14.30
N LEU A 17 -5.58 -9.51 13.65
CA LEU A 17 -6.81 -9.09 12.97
C LEU A 17 -7.95 -9.99 13.42
N GLU A 18 -9.11 -9.41 13.67
CA GLU A 18 -10.27 -10.11 14.20
C GLU A 18 -11.53 -9.73 13.43
N ARG A 19 -12.07 -10.68 12.66
CA ARG A 19 -13.33 -10.54 11.91
C ARG A 19 -13.40 -9.22 11.12
N VAL A 20 -12.33 -8.89 10.40
CA VAL A 20 -12.24 -7.69 9.57
C VAL A 20 -13.16 -7.85 8.37
N ASN A 21 -14.01 -6.84 8.14
CA ASN A 21 -14.96 -6.79 7.04
C ASN A 21 -14.91 -5.42 6.37
N PHE A 22 -14.71 -5.36 5.06
CA PHE A 22 -14.85 -4.16 4.23
C PHE A 22 -14.87 -4.51 2.74
N ARG A 23 -15.27 -3.53 1.93
CA ARG A 23 -15.26 -3.62 0.48
C ARG A 23 -14.67 -2.35 -0.12
N ILE A 24 -13.92 -2.47 -1.22
CA ILE A 24 -13.35 -1.37 -1.99
C ILE A 24 -13.83 -1.53 -3.43
N GLU A 25 -14.43 -0.47 -3.97
CA GLU A 25 -14.92 -0.47 -5.34
C GLU A 25 -13.77 -0.21 -6.33
N THR A 26 -13.96 -0.60 -7.57
CA THR A 26 -13.01 -0.30 -8.64
C THR A 26 -12.89 1.22 -8.83
N GLY A 27 -11.66 1.72 -8.95
CA GLY A 27 -11.36 3.16 -9.10
C GLY A 27 -11.42 3.95 -7.78
N GLU A 28 -11.81 3.31 -6.66
CA GLU A 28 -11.89 3.98 -5.36
C GLU A 28 -10.48 4.20 -4.75
N SER A 29 -10.31 5.33 -4.07
CA SER A 29 -9.12 5.61 -3.24
C SER A 29 -9.47 5.45 -1.76
N VAL A 30 -8.96 4.40 -1.14
CA VAL A 30 -9.21 4.06 0.26
C VAL A 30 -7.94 4.18 1.08
N VAL A 31 -8.04 4.86 2.21
CA VAL A 31 -6.95 4.94 3.17
C VAL A 31 -7.28 4.15 4.43
N ILE A 32 -6.37 3.28 4.85
CA ILE A 32 -6.47 2.51 6.09
C ILE A 32 -5.56 3.17 7.13
N ILE A 33 -6.17 3.77 8.13
CA ILE A 33 -5.46 4.41 9.25
C ILE A 33 -5.48 3.51 10.49
N GLY A 34 -4.56 3.74 11.42
CA GLY A 34 -4.48 3.01 12.68
C GLY A 34 -3.08 3.09 13.29
N ARG A 35 -2.96 2.68 14.54
CA ARG A 35 -1.69 2.74 15.30
C ARG A 35 -0.57 1.95 14.63
N SER A 36 0.68 2.37 14.84
CA SER A 36 1.85 1.58 14.46
C SER A 36 1.78 0.20 15.15
N GLY A 37 2.09 -0.86 14.40
CA GLY A 37 1.94 -2.24 14.89
C GLY A 37 0.51 -2.77 14.97
N GLY A 38 -0.52 -1.96 14.65
CA GLY A 38 -1.94 -2.34 14.75
C GLY A 38 -2.47 -3.30 13.68
N GLY A 39 -1.60 -3.89 12.83
CA GLY A 39 -2.00 -4.89 11.84
C GLY A 39 -2.27 -4.36 10.42
N LYS A 40 -2.08 -3.06 10.14
CA LYS A 40 -2.33 -2.45 8.82
C LYS A 40 -1.54 -3.14 7.69
N SER A 41 -0.21 -3.27 7.85
CA SER A 41 0.65 -3.95 6.86
C SER A 41 0.35 -5.45 6.77
N VAL A 42 -0.15 -6.06 7.85
CA VAL A 42 -0.64 -7.44 7.82
C VAL A 42 -1.89 -7.53 6.96
N LEU A 43 -2.83 -6.60 7.15
CA LEU A 43 -4.07 -6.56 6.37
C LEU A 43 -3.81 -6.41 4.87
N ILE A 44 -2.98 -5.44 4.48
CA ILE A 44 -2.68 -5.19 3.06
C ILE A 44 -1.98 -6.39 2.38
N LYS A 45 -1.17 -7.16 3.13
CA LYS A 45 -0.52 -8.38 2.62
C LYS A 45 -1.51 -9.52 2.34
N HIS A 46 -2.65 -9.56 3.01
CA HIS A 46 -3.71 -10.52 2.69
C HIS A 46 -4.39 -10.19 1.36
N LEU A 47 -4.53 -8.89 0.99
CA LEU A 47 -5.19 -8.47 -0.25
C LEU A 47 -4.50 -8.99 -1.52
N ILE A 48 -3.19 -9.25 -1.44
CA ILE A 48 -2.39 -9.79 -2.56
C ILE A 48 -1.96 -11.25 -2.34
N GLY A 49 -2.52 -11.92 -1.33
CA GLY A 49 -2.20 -13.31 -1.01
C GLY A 49 -0.74 -13.56 -0.58
N LEU A 50 -0.02 -12.55 -0.07
CA LEU A 50 1.29 -12.74 0.58
C LEU A 50 1.16 -13.38 1.95
N LEU A 51 0.00 -13.20 2.60
CA LEU A 51 -0.37 -13.87 3.83
C LEU A 51 -1.72 -14.55 3.63
N LYS A 52 -1.89 -15.74 4.20
CA LYS A 52 -3.19 -16.40 4.29
C LYS A 52 -3.81 -16.11 5.65
N PRO A 53 -5.10 -15.71 5.70
CA PRO A 53 -5.82 -15.56 6.96
C PRO A 53 -6.01 -16.94 7.63
N ASP A 54 -6.28 -16.92 8.94
CA ASP A 54 -6.62 -18.14 9.69
C ASP A 54 -8.09 -18.49 9.45
N THR A 55 -8.95 -17.45 9.32
CA THR A 55 -10.37 -17.58 8.94
C THR A 55 -10.79 -16.42 8.06
N GLY A 56 -11.91 -16.56 7.35
CA GLY A 56 -12.46 -15.55 6.49
C GLY A 56 -12.03 -15.67 5.04
N GLN A 57 -12.40 -14.68 4.23
CA GLN A 57 -12.19 -14.65 2.79
C GLN A 57 -11.62 -13.32 2.32
N VAL A 58 -10.87 -13.37 1.22
CA VAL A 58 -10.45 -12.20 0.45
C VAL A 58 -10.86 -12.43 -0.99
N LEU A 59 -11.79 -11.61 -1.47
CA LEU A 59 -12.30 -11.70 -2.83
C LEU A 59 -11.72 -10.58 -3.69
N ILE A 60 -11.14 -10.93 -4.82
CA ILE A 60 -10.67 -10.00 -5.84
C ILE A 60 -11.51 -10.22 -7.10
N ASP A 61 -12.29 -9.21 -7.48
CA ASP A 61 -13.27 -9.29 -8.57
C ASP A 61 -14.25 -10.47 -8.41
N GLY A 62 -14.65 -10.75 -7.15
CA GLY A 62 -15.58 -11.81 -6.80
C GLY A 62 -14.94 -13.20 -6.62
N GLU A 63 -13.66 -13.37 -6.90
CA GLU A 63 -12.93 -14.64 -6.78
C GLU A 63 -12.18 -14.70 -5.44
N ASP A 64 -12.46 -15.71 -4.61
CA ASP A 64 -11.76 -15.92 -3.33
C ASP A 64 -10.33 -16.39 -3.56
N ILE A 65 -9.34 -15.58 -3.10
CA ILE A 65 -7.92 -15.87 -3.27
C ILE A 65 -7.33 -16.70 -2.13
N VAL A 66 -8.04 -16.91 -1.03
CA VAL A 66 -7.53 -17.63 0.15
C VAL A 66 -7.20 -19.10 -0.14
N PRO A 67 -8.04 -19.87 -0.87
CA PRO A 67 -7.75 -21.26 -1.20
C PRO A 67 -6.69 -21.42 -2.30
N MET A 68 -6.35 -20.36 -3.04
CA MET A 68 -5.47 -20.43 -4.20
C MET A 68 -4.06 -20.89 -3.86
N ASN A 69 -3.47 -21.67 -4.77
CA ASN A 69 -2.05 -21.99 -4.77
C ASN A 69 -1.21 -20.87 -5.38
N GLU A 70 0.14 -20.94 -5.25
CA GLU A 70 1.05 -19.90 -5.74
C GLU A 70 0.91 -19.63 -7.25
N ARG A 71 0.65 -20.64 -8.08
CA ARG A 71 0.48 -20.49 -9.52
C ARG A 71 -0.80 -19.69 -9.86
N GLU A 72 -1.88 -19.94 -9.14
CA GLU A 72 -3.14 -19.21 -9.29
C GLU A 72 -3.00 -17.77 -8.78
N LEU A 73 -2.32 -17.57 -7.64
CA LEU A 73 -2.04 -16.25 -7.09
C LEU A 73 -1.18 -15.38 -8.02
N LEU A 74 -0.30 -15.94 -8.85
CA LEU A 74 0.45 -15.17 -9.84
C LEU A 74 -0.46 -14.41 -10.80
N ARG A 75 -1.58 -15.00 -11.23
CA ARG A 75 -2.59 -14.35 -12.08
C ARG A 75 -3.24 -13.17 -11.36
N VAL A 76 -3.58 -13.34 -10.09
CA VAL A 76 -4.19 -12.29 -9.27
C VAL A 76 -3.18 -11.18 -9.01
N ARG A 77 -1.94 -11.52 -8.61
CA ARG A 77 -0.88 -10.54 -8.30
C ARG A 77 -0.50 -9.63 -9.48
N ARG A 78 -0.71 -10.08 -10.72
CA ARG A 78 -0.53 -9.23 -11.92
C ARG A 78 -1.47 -8.02 -11.96
N LYS A 79 -2.61 -8.07 -11.26
CA LYS A 79 -3.53 -6.94 -11.14
C LYS A 79 -3.04 -5.88 -10.16
N PHE A 80 -2.02 -6.20 -9.36
CA PHE A 80 -1.56 -5.37 -8.25
C PHE A 80 -0.16 -4.80 -8.50
N GLY A 81 -0.01 -3.51 -8.20
CA GLY A 81 1.27 -2.90 -7.86
C GLY A 81 1.37 -2.73 -6.35
N MET A 82 2.57 -2.84 -5.78
CA MET A 82 2.76 -2.61 -4.36
C MET A 82 4.04 -1.81 -4.09
N LEU A 83 3.87 -0.68 -3.40
CA LEU A 83 4.96 0.07 -2.79
C LEU A 83 5.09 -0.33 -1.32
N PHE A 84 6.18 -0.98 -0.97
CA PHE A 84 6.50 -1.38 0.41
C PHE A 84 7.06 -0.21 1.22
N GLN A 85 6.93 -0.26 2.53
CA GLN A 85 7.40 0.78 3.46
C GLN A 85 8.87 1.17 3.24
N GLY A 86 9.77 0.22 3.01
CA GLY A 86 11.20 0.47 2.71
C GLY A 86 11.53 0.59 1.23
N ALA A 87 10.53 0.75 0.33
CA ALA A 87 10.66 0.60 -1.12
C ALA A 87 11.12 -0.81 -1.57
N ALA A 88 11.80 -1.58 -0.74
CA ALA A 88 12.28 -2.94 -0.97
C ALA A 88 13.04 -3.09 -2.30
N LEU A 89 13.94 -2.15 -2.60
CA LEU A 89 14.82 -2.23 -3.76
C LEU A 89 15.89 -3.30 -3.52
N PHE A 90 16.33 -3.94 -4.58
CA PHE A 90 17.47 -4.84 -4.58
C PHE A 90 18.75 -4.00 -4.68
N ASP A 91 19.55 -3.98 -3.63
CA ASP A 91 20.77 -3.16 -3.54
C ASP A 91 21.85 -3.55 -4.57
N SER A 92 21.80 -4.78 -5.08
CA SER A 92 22.72 -5.31 -6.11
C SER A 92 22.28 -5.03 -7.55
N MET A 93 21.22 -4.25 -7.73
CA MET A 93 20.62 -3.94 -9.03
C MET A 93 20.52 -2.44 -9.23
N THR A 94 20.76 -1.96 -10.44
CA THR A 94 20.51 -0.56 -10.82
C THR A 94 19.03 -0.20 -10.71
N VAL A 95 18.71 1.08 -10.82
CA VAL A 95 17.33 1.57 -10.90
C VAL A 95 16.56 0.88 -12.04
N ALA A 96 17.13 0.85 -13.24
CA ALA A 96 16.52 0.19 -14.39
C ALA A 96 16.26 -1.31 -14.15
N GLU A 97 17.21 -1.99 -13.54
CA GLU A 97 17.08 -3.41 -13.21
C GLU A 97 16.02 -3.67 -12.15
N ASN A 98 15.94 -2.82 -11.12
CA ASN A 98 14.88 -2.88 -10.11
C ASN A 98 13.49 -2.70 -10.73
N VAL A 99 13.32 -1.69 -11.58
CA VAL A 99 12.05 -1.39 -12.24
C VAL A 99 11.66 -2.49 -13.22
N ALA A 100 12.62 -2.98 -14.02
CA ALA A 100 12.39 -4.02 -15.02
C ALA A 100 12.35 -5.45 -14.46
N PHE A 101 12.63 -5.65 -13.17
CA PHE A 101 12.91 -6.95 -12.56
C PHE A 101 11.92 -8.05 -12.98
N ALA A 102 10.66 -7.76 -12.90
CA ALA A 102 9.64 -8.77 -13.15
C ALA A 102 9.51 -9.09 -14.66
N PHE A 103 9.69 -8.14 -15.58
CA PHE A 103 9.71 -8.39 -17.03
C PHE A 103 10.91 -9.25 -17.41
N ARG A 104 12.09 -8.93 -16.91
CA ARG A 104 13.29 -9.71 -17.20
C ARG A 104 13.20 -11.13 -16.67
N ARG A 105 12.67 -11.31 -15.45
CA ARG A 105 12.45 -12.63 -14.87
C ARG A 105 11.42 -13.47 -15.63
N ALA A 106 10.38 -12.84 -16.16
CA ALA A 106 9.33 -13.53 -16.90
C ALA A 106 9.67 -13.77 -18.38
N HIS A 107 10.74 -13.15 -18.90
CA HIS A 107 11.12 -13.19 -20.33
C HIS A 107 9.94 -12.88 -21.27
N THR A 108 9.13 -11.90 -20.90
CA THR A 108 7.86 -11.61 -21.60
C THR A 108 7.99 -10.58 -22.71
N LEU A 109 9.05 -9.76 -22.69
CA LEU A 109 9.26 -8.67 -23.64
C LEU A 109 10.70 -8.62 -24.12
N PRO A 110 10.96 -8.11 -25.36
CA PRO A 110 12.29 -7.76 -25.84
C PRO A 110 12.94 -6.66 -24.98
N GLU A 111 14.27 -6.67 -24.84
CA GLU A 111 15.00 -5.71 -24.00
C GLU A 111 14.80 -4.26 -24.43
N ALA A 112 14.61 -3.99 -25.74
CA ALA A 112 14.32 -2.63 -26.24
C ALA A 112 13.00 -2.09 -25.69
N GLU A 113 11.94 -2.90 -25.71
CA GLU A 113 10.62 -2.53 -25.17
C GLU A 113 10.66 -2.36 -23.65
N ILE A 114 11.46 -3.21 -22.95
CA ILE A 114 11.66 -3.07 -21.50
C ILE A 114 12.30 -1.72 -21.19
N ARG A 115 13.34 -1.30 -21.92
CA ARG A 115 13.99 0.01 -21.72
C ARG A 115 13.05 1.18 -21.96
N GLU A 116 12.23 1.12 -22.99
CA GLU A 116 11.22 2.17 -23.25
C GLU A 116 10.21 2.27 -22.11
N LYS A 117 9.69 1.14 -21.62
CA LYS A 117 8.77 1.12 -20.47
C LYS A 117 9.45 1.64 -19.19
N VAL A 118 10.69 1.27 -18.93
CA VAL A 118 11.46 1.77 -17.79
C VAL A 118 11.63 3.28 -17.86
N ALA A 119 12.08 3.82 -18.99
CA ALA A 119 12.24 5.26 -19.18
C ALA A 119 10.90 6.00 -18.97
N HIS A 120 9.81 5.46 -19.55
CA HIS A 120 8.47 6.03 -19.40
C HIS A 120 8.00 6.09 -17.94
N VAL A 121 8.13 5.00 -17.19
CA VAL A 121 7.67 5.01 -15.77
C VAL A 121 8.60 5.83 -14.88
N LEU A 122 9.90 5.92 -15.17
CA LEU A 122 10.82 6.80 -14.45
C LEU A 122 10.46 8.28 -14.69
N GLU A 123 10.07 8.66 -15.91
CA GLU A 123 9.54 9.99 -16.18
C GLU A 123 8.24 10.24 -15.38
N MET A 124 7.32 9.27 -15.33
CA MET A 124 6.08 9.38 -14.55
C MET A 124 6.32 9.64 -13.05
N VAL A 125 7.42 9.14 -12.50
CA VAL A 125 7.77 9.33 -11.08
C VAL A 125 8.80 10.44 -10.84
N ASP A 126 9.01 11.32 -11.83
CA ASP A 126 9.95 12.47 -11.80
C ASP A 126 11.42 12.05 -11.54
N LEU A 127 11.86 10.96 -12.18
CA LEU A 127 13.24 10.43 -12.09
C LEU A 127 13.86 10.09 -13.46
N PRO A 128 13.67 10.92 -14.53
CA PRO A 128 14.30 10.62 -15.81
C PRO A 128 15.82 10.67 -15.69
N GLY A 129 16.54 9.81 -16.44
CA GLY A 129 18.00 9.77 -16.49
C GLY A 129 18.66 9.15 -15.25
N THR A 130 17.90 8.40 -14.44
CA THR A 130 18.46 7.73 -13.24
C THR A 130 18.63 6.23 -13.43
N GLU A 131 18.45 5.71 -14.64
CA GLU A 131 18.39 4.29 -14.98
C GLU A 131 19.61 3.51 -14.47
N GLU A 132 20.81 4.09 -14.61
CA GLU A 132 22.08 3.44 -14.30
C GLU A 132 22.55 3.65 -12.84
N LYS A 133 21.79 4.42 -12.03
CA LYS A 133 22.14 4.65 -10.64
C LYS A 133 21.90 3.41 -9.78
N ASP A 134 22.74 3.26 -8.76
CA ASP A 134 22.54 2.27 -7.71
C ASP A 134 21.59 2.81 -6.61
N PRO A 135 20.83 1.94 -5.91
CA PRO A 135 19.96 2.35 -4.79
C PRO A 135 20.68 3.12 -3.68
N SER A 136 21.99 2.88 -3.49
CA SER A 136 22.84 3.60 -2.52
C SER A 136 23.04 5.08 -2.86
N GLU A 137 22.92 5.46 -4.13
CA GLU A 137 23.06 6.84 -4.60
C GLU A 137 21.74 7.64 -4.48
N LEU A 138 20.64 6.99 -4.07
CA LEU A 138 19.32 7.57 -4.04
C LEU A 138 18.97 8.12 -2.64
N SER A 139 18.38 9.30 -2.60
CA SER A 139 17.72 9.79 -1.37
C SER A 139 16.53 8.91 -0.97
N GLY A 140 16.03 9.05 0.26
CA GLY A 140 14.85 8.32 0.73
C GLY A 140 13.63 8.51 -0.18
N GLY A 141 13.36 9.73 -0.59
CA GLY A 141 12.26 10.05 -1.52
C GLY A 141 12.47 9.44 -2.91
N MET A 142 13.71 9.49 -3.45
CA MET A 142 14.02 8.84 -4.73
C MET A 142 13.83 7.33 -4.66
N ARG A 143 14.24 6.66 -3.58
CA ARG A 143 13.98 5.22 -3.39
C ARG A 143 12.50 4.89 -3.41
N LYS A 144 11.65 5.71 -2.77
CA LYS A 144 10.18 5.55 -2.82
C LYS A 144 9.64 5.69 -4.25
N ARG A 145 10.11 6.68 -5.00
CA ARG A 145 9.73 6.89 -6.41
C ARG A 145 10.14 5.72 -7.32
N VAL A 146 11.35 5.17 -7.16
CA VAL A 146 11.78 3.96 -7.89
C VAL A 146 10.93 2.76 -7.50
N GLY A 147 10.63 2.58 -6.20
CA GLY A 147 9.72 1.54 -5.73
C GLY A 147 8.31 1.65 -6.34
N LEU A 148 7.83 2.90 -6.51
CA LEU A 148 6.55 3.16 -7.19
C LEU A 148 6.65 2.86 -8.69
N ALA A 149 7.72 3.29 -9.39
CA ALA A 149 7.95 2.96 -10.79
C ALA A 149 7.91 1.44 -11.03
N ARG A 150 8.59 0.67 -10.15
CA ARG A 150 8.54 -0.80 -10.18
C ARG A 150 7.14 -1.36 -9.96
N ALA A 151 6.34 -0.72 -9.08
CA ALA A 151 4.98 -1.16 -8.80
C ALA A 151 4.02 -0.92 -9.97
N ILE A 152 4.23 0.14 -10.76
CA ILE A 152 3.30 0.54 -11.83
C ILE A 152 3.73 0.15 -13.25
N ILE A 153 4.95 -0.36 -13.45
CA ILE A 153 5.46 -0.66 -14.80
C ILE A 153 4.60 -1.70 -15.58
N TYR A 154 3.82 -2.51 -14.87
CA TYR A 154 2.88 -3.47 -15.45
C TYR A 154 1.48 -2.90 -15.69
N GLU A 155 1.27 -1.62 -15.46
CA GLU A 155 -0.04 -0.98 -15.58
C GLU A 155 -1.11 -1.74 -14.75
N PRO A 156 -0.92 -1.84 -13.42
CA PRO A 156 -1.81 -2.61 -12.56
C PRO A 156 -3.19 -1.96 -12.48
N GLN A 157 -4.20 -2.74 -12.11
CA GLN A 157 -5.57 -2.25 -11.82
C GLN A 157 -5.71 -1.71 -10.40
N ILE A 158 -4.84 -2.16 -9.49
CA ILE A 158 -4.88 -1.83 -8.06
C ILE A 158 -3.45 -1.51 -7.62
N VAL A 159 -3.26 -0.38 -6.92
CA VAL A 159 -1.97 -0.05 -6.31
C VAL A 159 -2.11 0.02 -4.80
N LEU A 160 -1.29 -0.76 -4.12
CA LEU A 160 -1.20 -0.82 -2.67
C LEU A 160 0.02 -0.04 -2.19
N TYR A 161 -0.17 0.83 -1.20
CA TYR A 161 0.89 1.64 -0.60
C TYR A 161 0.98 1.32 0.90
N ASP A 162 2.10 0.76 1.32
CA ASP A 162 2.39 0.46 2.73
C ASP A 162 3.30 1.55 3.30
N GLU A 163 2.71 2.50 4.04
CA GLU A 163 3.42 3.61 4.70
C GLU A 163 4.35 4.38 3.72
N PRO A 164 3.81 4.96 2.63
CA PRO A 164 4.63 5.50 1.53
C PRO A 164 5.51 6.67 1.96
N THR A 165 5.09 7.48 2.93
CA THR A 165 5.77 8.71 3.38
C THR A 165 6.59 8.53 4.65
N THR A 166 6.54 7.36 5.28
CA THR A 166 7.28 7.09 6.52
C THR A 166 8.78 7.25 6.35
N GLY A 167 9.40 8.01 7.26
CA GLY A 167 10.83 8.29 7.28
C GLY A 167 11.29 9.41 6.34
N LEU A 168 10.35 10.16 5.76
CA LEU A 168 10.62 11.33 4.93
C LEU A 168 10.33 12.62 5.71
N ASP A 169 11.02 13.69 5.35
CA ASP A 169 10.65 15.02 5.83
C ASP A 169 9.29 15.47 5.24
N PRO A 170 8.60 16.44 5.85
CA PRO A 170 7.25 16.83 5.44
C PRO A 170 7.12 17.31 3.99
N ILE A 171 8.16 17.93 3.43
CA ILE A 171 8.13 18.45 2.05
C ILE A 171 8.24 17.29 1.05
N VAL A 172 9.16 16.37 1.30
CA VAL A 172 9.33 15.17 0.47
C VAL A 172 8.12 14.24 0.63
N ALA A 173 7.57 14.10 1.83
CA ALA A 173 6.34 13.35 2.07
C ALA A 173 5.17 13.89 1.22
N ASP A 174 4.93 15.21 1.24
CA ASP A 174 3.93 15.85 0.39
C ASP A 174 4.18 15.57 -1.11
N SER A 175 5.43 15.63 -1.54
CA SER A 175 5.77 15.34 -2.96
C SER A 175 5.45 13.90 -3.37
N ILE A 176 5.57 12.93 -2.44
CA ILE A 176 5.17 11.54 -2.69
C ILE A 176 3.64 11.41 -2.72
N ASP A 177 2.93 12.10 -1.82
CA ASP A 177 1.46 12.09 -1.81
C ASP A 177 0.90 12.69 -3.12
N GLN A 178 1.45 13.82 -3.60
CA GLN A 178 1.09 14.39 -4.89
C GLN A 178 1.40 13.45 -6.06
N LEU A 179 2.51 12.73 -5.99
CA LEU A 179 2.85 11.72 -6.99
C LEU A 179 1.84 10.56 -7.00
N ILE A 180 1.41 10.08 -5.82
CA ILE A 180 0.38 9.05 -5.71
C ILE A 180 -0.93 9.50 -6.37
N LEU A 181 -1.36 10.75 -6.14
CA LEU A 181 -2.53 11.33 -6.80
C LEU A 181 -2.38 11.35 -8.33
N ARG A 182 -1.24 11.85 -8.84
CA ARG A 182 -0.98 11.88 -10.29
C ARG A 182 -0.99 10.48 -10.93
N VAL A 183 -0.38 9.49 -10.26
CA VAL A 183 -0.37 8.10 -10.73
C VAL A 183 -1.78 7.52 -10.74
N ARG A 184 -2.57 7.72 -9.67
CA ARG A 184 -3.97 7.30 -9.60
C ARG A 184 -4.77 7.86 -10.77
N ASP A 185 -4.70 9.18 -10.98
CA ASP A 185 -5.50 9.86 -12.00
C ASP A 185 -5.05 9.50 -13.43
N ARG A 186 -3.74 9.29 -13.64
CA ARG A 186 -3.19 8.95 -14.95
C ARG A 186 -3.47 7.51 -15.37
N LEU A 187 -3.47 6.58 -14.40
CA LEU A 187 -3.65 5.14 -14.66
C LEU A 187 -5.08 4.66 -14.38
N ASP A 188 -5.95 5.52 -13.82
CA ASP A 188 -7.33 5.17 -13.41
C ASP A 188 -7.37 3.93 -12.51
N VAL A 189 -6.49 3.86 -11.51
CA VAL A 189 -6.31 2.68 -10.67
C VAL A 189 -7.06 2.79 -9.35
N THR A 190 -7.52 1.65 -8.84
CA THR A 190 -7.96 1.51 -7.45
C THR A 190 -6.74 1.70 -6.54
N THR A 191 -6.87 2.57 -5.54
CA THR A 191 -5.76 2.93 -4.65
C THR A 191 -6.07 2.51 -3.22
N VAL A 192 -5.15 1.78 -2.57
CA VAL A 192 -5.24 1.44 -1.15
C VAL A 192 -3.97 1.90 -0.45
N VAL A 193 -4.10 2.86 0.45
CA VAL A 193 -2.97 3.42 1.20
C VAL A 193 -3.08 3.02 2.67
N VAL A 194 -2.03 2.48 3.22
CA VAL A 194 -1.89 2.28 4.66
C VAL A 194 -0.99 3.38 5.20
N THR A 195 -1.46 4.15 6.16
CA THR A 195 -0.65 5.19 6.80
C THR A 195 -1.10 5.50 8.23
N HIS A 196 -0.21 6.09 9.01
CA HIS A 196 -0.52 6.73 10.28
C HIS A 196 -0.41 8.26 10.18
N ASP A 197 -0.06 8.80 9.01
CA ASP A 197 -0.02 10.23 8.75
C ASP A 197 -1.42 10.74 8.36
N MET A 198 -1.98 11.60 9.21
CA MET A 198 -3.33 12.13 9.03
C MET A 198 -3.43 13.15 7.89
N ARG A 199 -2.33 13.83 7.55
CA ARG A 199 -2.29 14.74 6.39
C ARG A 199 -2.39 13.94 5.09
N SER A 200 -1.55 12.91 4.93
CA SER A 200 -1.62 11.98 3.80
C SER A 200 -2.99 11.31 3.72
N ALA A 201 -3.53 10.85 4.86
CA ALA A 201 -4.84 10.20 4.92
C ALA A 201 -5.96 11.10 4.41
N ARG A 202 -5.96 12.38 4.80
CA ARG A 202 -6.96 13.34 4.35
C ARG A 202 -6.83 13.71 2.87
N LEU A 203 -5.60 13.78 2.38
CA LEU A 203 -5.31 14.16 0.99
C LEU A 203 -5.64 13.02 0.00
N LEU A 204 -5.26 11.80 0.34
CA LEU A 204 -5.34 10.64 -0.57
C LEU A 204 -6.69 9.92 -0.50
N GLY A 205 -7.38 9.95 0.66
CA GLY A 205 -8.57 9.13 0.92
C GLY A 205 -9.86 9.76 0.42
N GLN A 206 -10.55 9.12 -0.50
CA GLN A 206 -11.97 9.36 -0.73
C GLN A 206 -12.78 8.74 0.42
N ARG A 207 -12.36 7.56 0.88
CA ARG A 207 -12.90 6.88 2.05
C ARG A 207 -11.77 6.42 2.96
N ILE A 208 -12.02 6.47 4.27
CA ILE A 208 -11.07 6.09 5.30
C ILE A 208 -11.63 4.94 6.13
N LEU A 209 -10.81 3.93 6.37
CA LEU A 209 -11.05 2.83 7.28
C LEU A 209 -10.10 2.97 8.47
N MET A 210 -10.63 3.04 9.68
CA MET A 210 -9.82 3.05 10.91
C MET A 210 -9.71 1.65 11.48
N LEU A 211 -8.49 1.10 11.48
CA LEU A 211 -8.17 -0.14 12.16
C LEU A 211 -7.81 0.17 13.62
N HIS A 212 -8.65 -0.27 14.54
CA HIS A 212 -8.46 -0.12 15.98
C HIS A 212 -8.89 -1.41 16.68
N ASP A 213 -8.16 -1.82 17.71
CA ASP A 213 -8.43 -3.07 18.43
C ASP A 213 -8.65 -4.27 17.51
N ARG A 214 -7.75 -4.43 16.51
CA ARG A 214 -7.76 -5.57 15.57
C ARG A 214 -8.92 -5.61 14.57
N ARG A 215 -9.83 -4.61 14.60
CA ARG A 215 -11.06 -4.56 13.78
C ARG A 215 -11.15 -3.26 12.99
N ILE A 216 -11.96 -3.24 11.96
CA ILE A 216 -12.38 -1.96 11.37
C ILE A 216 -13.38 -1.32 12.34
N TYR A 217 -12.89 -0.30 13.06
CA TYR A 217 -13.65 0.40 14.09
C TYR A 217 -14.56 1.48 13.52
N ALA A 218 -14.05 2.24 12.56
CA ALA A 218 -14.79 3.29 11.89
C ALA A 218 -14.51 3.26 10.39
N MET A 219 -15.50 3.65 9.60
CA MET A 219 -15.42 3.72 8.15
C MET A 219 -16.34 4.82 7.66
N GLY A 220 -15.85 5.66 6.74
CA GLY A 220 -16.62 6.75 6.16
C GLY A 220 -15.77 7.56 5.17
N THR A 221 -16.36 8.60 4.59
CA THR A 221 -15.62 9.58 3.78
C THR A 221 -14.55 10.28 4.63
N ALA A 222 -13.56 10.91 3.99
CA ALA A 222 -12.56 11.67 4.71
C ALA A 222 -13.20 12.74 5.61
N ASP A 223 -14.21 13.45 5.12
CA ASP A 223 -14.88 14.49 5.91
C ASP A 223 -15.65 13.91 7.10
N GLU A 224 -16.32 12.77 6.97
CA GLU A 224 -17.00 12.09 8.07
C GLU A 224 -16.03 11.64 9.16
N ILE A 225 -14.90 11.04 8.77
CA ILE A 225 -13.89 10.56 9.73
C ILE A 225 -13.20 11.73 10.42
N PHE A 226 -12.76 12.75 9.67
CA PHE A 226 -12.11 13.94 10.24
C PHE A 226 -13.08 14.85 11.01
N GLY A 227 -14.36 14.81 10.71
CA GLY A 227 -15.43 15.51 11.45
C GLY A 227 -16.04 14.69 12.60
N SER A 228 -15.59 13.45 12.81
CA SER A 228 -16.15 12.54 13.81
C SER A 228 -16.06 13.13 15.23
N LYS A 229 -17.09 12.91 16.02
CA LYS A 229 -17.14 13.24 17.46
C LYS A 229 -16.83 12.04 18.35
N ASP A 230 -16.62 10.86 17.75
CA ASP A 230 -16.25 9.66 18.50
C ASP A 230 -14.90 9.86 19.21
N PRO A 231 -14.81 9.61 20.52
CA PRO A 231 -13.61 9.90 21.29
C PRO A 231 -12.37 9.12 20.84
N ILE A 232 -12.53 7.89 20.33
CA ILE A 232 -11.43 7.05 19.86
C ILE A 232 -10.91 7.59 18.54
N VAL A 233 -11.82 7.89 17.60
CA VAL A 233 -11.48 8.46 16.29
C VAL A 233 -10.80 9.82 16.48
N ARG A 234 -11.38 10.71 17.32
CA ARG A 234 -10.81 12.04 17.59
C ARG A 234 -9.41 11.96 18.17
N ARG A 235 -9.21 11.16 19.22
CA ARG A 235 -7.88 11.01 19.83
C ARG A 235 -6.82 10.54 18.83
N PHE A 236 -7.20 9.62 17.95
CA PHE A 236 -6.27 9.14 16.94
C PHE A 236 -5.92 10.22 15.92
N ILE A 237 -6.93 10.96 15.41
CA ILE A 237 -6.72 12.05 14.43
C ILE A 237 -5.92 13.21 15.05
N ASP A 238 -6.23 13.57 16.28
CA ASP A 238 -5.58 14.68 16.99
C ASP A 238 -4.19 14.31 17.58
N GLY A 239 -3.78 13.04 17.45
CA GLY A 239 -2.50 12.55 17.97
C GLY A 239 -2.40 12.58 19.50
N VAL A 240 -3.54 12.44 20.20
CA VAL A 240 -3.61 12.51 21.66
C VAL A 240 -3.58 11.10 22.26
N SER A 241 -2.64 10.84 23.18
CA SER A 241 -2.53 9.56 23.89
C SER A 241 -3.71 9.34 24.85
N ASP A 242 -4.07 8.07 25.09
CA ASP A 242 -4.99 7.73 26.17
C ASP A 242 -4.22 7.72 27.51
N PRO A 243 -4.62 8.54 28.50
CA PRO A 243 -3.96 8.51 29.82
C PRO A 243 -4.07 7.17 30.55
N LYS A 244 -5.03 6.32 30.13
CA LYS A 244 -5.24 4.98 30.70
C LYS A 244 -4.47 3.87 29.95
N GLU A 245 -3.91 4.17 28.79
CA GLU A 245 -3.04 3.23 28.07
C GLU A 245 -1.64 3.28 28.67
N HIS A 246 -1.25 2.21 29.34
CA HIS A 246 0.15 1.98 29.68
C HIS A 246 0.91 1.76 28.37
N LEU A 247 1.63 2.80 27.91
CA LEU A 247 2.42 2.80 26.67
C LEU A 247 3.59 1.79 26.70
N PHE A 248 3.84 1.18 27.86
CA PHE A 248 4.89 0.19 28.09
C PHE A 248 4.34 -0.93 28.99
N GLN A 249 3.69 -1.93 28.39
CA GLN A 249 3.72 -3.25 29.01
C GLN A 249 4.93 -4.00 28.43
N PRO A 250 5.84 -4.49 29.29
CA PRO A 250 7.02 -5.25 28.87
C PRO A 250 6.69 -6.56 28.19
#